data_a95771bacfb2d2b261620dcd1f221e6b
#
_entry.id   a95771bacfb2d2b261620dcd1f221e6b
#
_cell.length_a   1.000
_cell.length_b   1.000
_cell.length_c   1.000
_cell.angle_alpha   90.00
_cell.angle_beta   90.00
_cell.angle_gamma   90.00
#
_symmetry.space_group_name_H-M   'P 1'
#
loop_
_entity.id
_entity.type
_entity.pdbx_description
1 polymer ?
#
loop_
_entity_poly.entity_id
_entity_poly.type
_entity_poly.pdbx_seq_one_letter_code
_entity_poly.pdbx_strand_id
1 'polypeptide(L)'
;MKEHRQMIDDKTDSEIDIERSHAEEASGRQHHEHALASILGPAFVAAVAYVDPGNVAANITSGARYGYLLVWVLVLANAMSVLIQYQSAKLGIVTGKSLPELLGERMGNAGRFMFFMQAEVIAIATDLAEVIGGAIALNLLFGLPLFVGGLVIGAASTVMLWFQGGRTQTTFERIIIVMLLVITFGFIAGLFVAPPDPAAVVRGLIPRFQGTDSVLMAASILGAKIGRAS
;
A
#
# COMPACT_ATOMS: atom_id res chain seq x y z
N MET A 1 10.86 15.57 68.36
CA MET A 1 9.60 15.89 67.62
C MET A 1 9.83 16.59 66.26
N LYS A 2 10.89 17.39 66.10
CA LYS A 2 11.25 18.01 64.78
C LYS A 2 11.81 17.02 63.77
N GLU A 3 12.68 16.11 64.15
CA GLU A 3 13.30 15.09 63.26
C GLU A 3 12.26 14.11 62.67
N HIS A 4 11.28 13.73 63.44
CA HIS A 4 10.25 12.79 62.97
C HIS A 4 9.31 13.46 61.89
N ARG A 5 9.11 14.76 61.98
CA ARG A 5 8.33 15.51 61.01
C ARG A 5 9.10 15.69 59.70
N GLN A 6 10.41 15.92 59.80
CA GLN A 6 11.29 16.08 58.65
C GLN A 6 11.43 14.79 57.84
N MET A 7 11.47 13.62 58.52
CA MET A 7 11.54 12.30 57.89
C MET A 7 10.22 11.93 57.16
N ILE A 8 9.07 12.41 57.62
CA ILE A 8 7.77 12.21 56.96
C ILE A 8 7.65 13.12 55.75
N ASP A 9 8.07 14.37 55.83
CA ASP A 9 8.05 15.31 54.70
C ASP A 9 8.98 14.82 53.58
N ASP A 10 10.20 14.36 53.90
CA ASP A 10 11.18 13.84 52.90
C ASP A 10 10.67 12.57 52.18
N LYS A 11 9.92 11.73 52.91
CA LYS A 11 9.33 10.51 52.36
C LYS A 11 8.16 10.81 51.46
N THR A 12 7.38 11.82 51.79
CA THR A 12 6.22 12.26 51.00
C THR A 12 6.68 12.94 49.72
N ASP A 13 7.74 13.75 49.76
CA ASP A 13 8.29 14.43 48.58
C ASP A 13 8.92 13.38 47.62
N SER A 14 9.59 12.33 48.13
CA SER A 14 10.15 11.27 47.30
C SER A 14 9.06 10.39 46.64
N GLU A 15 7.91 10.14 47.30
CA GLU A 15 6.79 9.43 46.72
C GLU A 15 6.09 10.26 45.65
N ILE A 16 5.96 11.56 45.84
CA ILE A 16 5.39 12.49 44.84
C ILE A 16 6.27 12.60 43.60
N ASP A 17 7.59 12.62 43.74
CA ASP A 17 8.53 12.66 42.62
C ASP A 17 8.53 11.34 41.80
N ILE A 18 8.38 10.20 42.47
CA ILE A 18 8.21 8.90 41.80
C ILE A 18 6.89 8.82 41.05
N GLU A 19 5.77 9.27 41.64
CA GLU A 19 4.48 9.32 40.93
C GLU A 19 4.52 10.27 39.74
N ARG A 20 5.18 11.42 39.84
CA ARG A 20 5.37 12.34 38.71
C ARG A 20 6.19 11.74 37.60
N SER A 21 7.29 11.07 37.91
CA SER A 21 8.13 10.40 36.91
C SER A 21 7.38 9.30 36.17
N HIS A 22 6.58 8.50 36.88
CA HIS A 22 5.71 7.49 36.26
C HIS A 22 4.59 8.08 35.41
N ALA A 23 4.02 9.21 35.82
CA ALA A 23 2.99 9.92 35.04
C ALA A 23 3.57 10.56 33.76
N GLU A 24 4.80 11.10 33.83
CA GLU A 24 5.50 11.63 32.65
C GLU A 24 5.92 10.53 31.67
N GLU A 25 6.40 9.39 32.17
CA GLU A 25 6.70 8.22 31.33
C GLU A 25 5.45 7.63 30.67
N ALA A 26 4.35 7.53 31.40
CA ALA A 26 3.07 7.06 30.86
C ALA A 26 2.50 8.01 29.81
N SER A 27 2.58 9.32 30.06
CA SER A 27 2.18 10.36 29.11
C SER A 27 3.06 10.36 27.85
N GLY A 28 4.39 10.18 28.00
CA GLY A 28 5.32 10.07 26.87
C GLY A 28 5.05 8.84 26.01
N ARG A 29 4.72 7.70 26.62
CA ARG A 29 4.34 6.47 25.88
C ARG A 29 3.04 6.63 25.13
N GLN A 30 2.01 7.21 25.74
CA GLN A 30 0.73 7.47 25.07
C GLN A 30 0.88 8.44 23.91
N HIS A 31 1.69 9.49 24.04
CA HIS A 31 1.99 10.43 22.94
C HIS A 31 2.73 9.73 21.79
N HIS A 32 3.65 8.81 22.09
CA HIS A 32 4.38 8.04 21.06
C HIS A 32 3.47 7.03 20.34
N GLU A 33 2.58 6.35 21.06
CA GLU A 33 1.63 5.39 20.48
C GLU A 33 0.59 6.09 19.60
N HIS A 34 0.06 7.24 20.02
CA HIS A 34 -0.84 8.03 19.20
C HIS A 34 -0.16 8.63 17.96
N ALA A 35 1.10 9.05 18.06
CA ALA A 35 1.88 9.52 16.92
C ALA A 35 2.16 8.41 15.91
N LEU A 36 2.52 7.21 16.36
CA LEU A 36 2.71 6.04 15.49
C LEU A 36 1.41 5.61 14.82
N ALA A 37 0.31 5.56 15.55
CA ALA A 37 -0.99 5.20 14.99
C ALA A 37 -1.47 6.22 13.94
N SER A 38 -1.20 7.52 14.13
CA SER A 38 -1.56 8.56 13.17
C SER A 38 -0.73 8.52 11.87
N ILE A 39 0.51 8.00 11.93
CA ILE A 39 1.38 7.82 10.76
C ILE A 39 1.06 6.52 10.03
N LEU A 40 0.67 5.46 10.76
CA LEU A 40 0.37 4.16 10.19
C LEU A 40 -0.90 4.16 9.31
N GLY A 41 -1.93 4.95 9.66
CA GLY A 41 -3.17 5.03 8.88
C GLY A 41 -2.92 5.41 7.40
N PRO A 42 -2.30 6.56 7.10
CA PRO A 42 -1.93 6.94 5.75
C PRO A 42 -0.97 5.96 5.05
N ALA A 43 -0.05 5.32 5.80
CA ALA A 43 0.85 4.31 5.25
C ALA A 43 0.10 3.04 4.81
N PHE A 44 -0.90 2.60 5.56
CA PHE A 44 -1.77 1.49 5.16
C PHE A 44 -2.59 1.83 3.91
N VAL A 45 -3.16 3.04 3.83
CA VAL A 45 -3.87 3.50 2.64
C VAL A 45 -2.96 3.51 1.42
N ALA A 46 -1.72 3.99 1.56
CA ALA A 46 -0.74 3.93 0.48
C ALA A 46 -0.37 2.49 0.08
N ALA A 47 -0.26 1.57 1.06
CA ALA A 47 0.03 0.16 0.78
C ALA A 47 -1.08 -0.53 -0.03
N VAL A 48 -2.35 -0.17 0.17
CA VAL A 48 -3.49 -0.71 -0.58
C VAL A 48 -3.41 -0.36 -2.07
N ALA A 49 -2.84 0.79 -2.43
CA ALA A 49 -2.64 1.17 -3.83
C ALA A 49 -1.79 0.16 -4.63
N TYR A 50 -1.00 -0.69 -3.96
CA TYR A 50 -0.23 -1.78 -4.59
C TYR A 50 -0.98 -3.11 -4.69
N VAL A 51 -2.12 -3.25 -3.99
CA VAL A 51 -2.96 -4.45 -4.02
C VAL A 51 -4.10 -4.21 -5.00
N ASP A 52 -3.77 -4.15 -6.28
CA ASP A 52 -4.71 -3.94 -7.36
C ASP A 52 -4.88 -5.20 -8.21
N PRO A 53 -6.00 -5.33 -8.94
CA PRO A 53 -6.25 -6.48 -9.81
C PRO A 53 -5.17 -6.69 -10.88
N GLY A 54 -4.55 -5.62 -11.39
CA GLY A 54 -3.49 -5.70 -12.40
C GLY A 54 -2.23 -6.37 -11.86
N ASN A 55 -1.75 -5.95 -10.67
CA ASN A 55 -0.63 -6.61 -10.00
C ASN A 55 -0.93 -8.07 -9.66
N VAL A 56 -2.14 -8.34 -9.12
CA VAL A 56 -2.55 -9.70 -8.76
C VAL A 56 -2.62 -10.58 -10.01
N ALA A 57 -3.26 -10.13 -11.08
CA ALA A 57 -3.39 -10.87 -12.32
C ALA A 57 -2.02 -11.15 -12.98
N ALA A 58 -1.14 -10.15 -13.04
CA ALA A 58 0.21 -10.30 -13.58
C ALA A 58 1.01 -11.33 -12.79
N ASN A 59 0.96 -11.29 -11.46
CA ASN A 59 1.67 -12.22 -10.59
C ASN A 59 1.12 -13.66 -10.70
N ILE A 60 -0.21 -13.84 -10.69
CA ILE A 60 -0.85 -15.16 -10.87
C ILE A 60 -0.54 -15.73 -12.24
N THR A 61 -0.66 -14.93 -13.30
CA THR A 61 -0.36 -15.38 -14.68
C THR A 61 1.10 -15.74 -14.83
N SER A 62 2.01 -14.94 -14.23
CA SER A 62 3.44 -15.25 -14.22
C SER A 62 3.73 -16.57 -13.52
N GLY A 63 3.15 -16.79 -12.33
CA GLY A 63 3.30 -18.05 -11.60
C GLY A 63 2.73 -19.25 -12.34
N ALA A 64 1.54 -19.12 -12.93
CA ALA A 64 0.89 -20.19 -13.68
C ALA A 64 1.62 -20.58 -14.96
N ARG A 65 2.19 -19.61 -15.69
CA ARG A 65 2.88 -19.87 -16.97
C ARG A 65 4.34 -20.21 -16.84
N TYR A 66 5.04 -19.59 -15.90
CA TYR A 66 6.50 -19.62 -15.80
C TYR A 66 7.01 -20.17 -14.47
N GLY A 67 6.11 -20.57 -13.56
CA GLY A 67 6.48 -20.99 -12.22
C GLY A 67 7.29 -19.91 -11.50
N TYR A 68 8.49 -20.27 -11.06
CA TYR A 68 9.37 -19.35 -10.32
C TYR A 68 10.34 -18.56 -11.21
N LEU A 69 10.26 -18.67 -12.56
CA LEU A 69 11.22 -18.06 -13.48
C LEU A 69 11.39 -16.56 -13.30
N LEU A 70 10.30 -15.84 -12.99
CA LEU A 70 10.28 -14.37 -12.90
C LEU A 70 10.28 -13.83 -11.46
N VAL A 71 10.63 -14.65 -10.46
CA VAL A 71 10.76 -14.21 -9.07
C VAL A 71 11.78 -13.08 -8.92
N TRP A 72 12.89 -13.14 -9.66
CA TRP A 72 13.91 -12.08 -9.67
C TRP A 72 13.35 -10.73 -10.16
N VAL A 73 12.41 -10.75 -11.13
CA VAL A 73 11.73 -9.54 -11.62
C VAL A 73 10.88 -8.93 -10.52
N LEU A 74 10.14 -9.76 -9.77
CA LEU A 74 9.33 -9.30 -8.64
C LEU A 74 10.18 -8.63 -7.55
N VAL A 75 11.31 -9.24 -7.20
CA VAL A 75 12.24 -8.69 -6.21
C VAL A 75 12.83 -7.38 -6.70
N LEU A 76 13.28 -7.33 -7.95
CA LEU A 76 13.82 -6.11 -8.56
C LEU A 76 12.77 -5.01 -8.63
N ALA A 77 11.54 -5.32 -9.07
CA ALA A 77 10.44 -4.37 -9.13
C ALA A 77 10.10 -3.79 -7.76
N ASN A 78 10.07 -4.62 -6.71
CA ASN A 78 9.85 -4.15 -5.35
C ASN A 78 10.98 -3.23 -4.87
N ALA A 79 12.25 -3.60 -5.11
CA ALA A 79 13.39 -2.77 -4.75
C ALA A 79 13.36 -1.41 -5.47
N MET A 80 13.04 -1.39 -6.77
CA MET A 80 12.87 -0.15 -7.54
C MET A 80 11.70 0.69 -7.01
N SER A 81 10.57 0.08 -6.69
CA SER A 81 9.41 0.79 -6.12
C SER A 81 9.76 1.47 -4.80
N VAL A 82 10.47 0.80 -3.90
CA VAL A 82 10.92 1.38 -2.62
C VAL A 82 11.83 2.59 -2.85
N LEU A 83 12.76 2.50 -3.81
CA LEU A 83 13.65 3.62 -4.15
C LEU A 83 12.86 4.83 -4.70
N ILE A 84 11.92 4.59 -5.60
CA ILE A 84 11.10 5.65 -6.22
C ILE A 84 10.22 6.30 -5.16
N GLN A 85 9.56 5.50 -4.30
CA GLN A 85 8.76 6.02 -3.20
C GLN A 85 9.57 6.86 -2.23
N TYR A 86 10.76 6.40 -1.86
CA TYR A 86 11.66 7.15 -0.98
C TYR A 86 12.04 8.50 -1.59
N GLN A 87 12.37 8.51 -2.90
CA GLN A 87 12.72 9.76 -3.60
C GLN A 87 11.51 10.70 -3.73
N SER A 88 10.32 10.17 -4.03
CA SER A 88 9.09 10.94 -4.12
C SER A 88 8.72 11.57 -2.77
N ALA A 89 8.78 10.79 -1.68
CA ALA A 89 8.56 11.28 -0.33
C ALA A 89 9.58 12.37 0.06
N LYS A 90 10.86 12.13 -0.20
CA LYS A 90 11.93 13.11 0.06
C LYS A 90 11.71 14.40 -0.73
N LEU A 91 11.31 14.30 -2.00
CA LEU A 91 10.99 15.45 -2.83
C LEU A 91 9.86 16.27 -2.22
N GLY A 92 8.76 15.62 -1.83
CA GLY A 92 7.63 16.27 -1.18
C GLY A 92 8.00 16.98 0.12
N ILE A 93 8.81 16.33 0.98
CA ILE A 93 9.26 16.92 2.25
C ILE A 93 10.15 18.16 2.01
N VAL A 94 11.09 18.09 1.05
CA VAL A 94 12.06 19.16 0.79
C VAL A 94 11.43 20.33 0.07
N THR A 95 10.52 20.09 -0.88
CA THR A 95 9.96 21.12 -1.76
C THR A 95 8.57 21.60 -1.34
N GLY A 96 7.87 20.85 -0.49
CA GLY A 96 6.47 21.09 -0.17
C GLY A 96 5.50 20.88 -1.35
N LYS A 97 5.99 20.29 -2.46
CA LYS A 97 5.24 20.10 -3.72
C LYS A 97 5.29 18.66 -4.16
N SER A 98 4.24 18.22 -4.84
CA SER A 98 4.21 16.92 -5.48
C SER A 98 5.07 16.90 -6.76
N LEU A 99 5.48 15.69 -7.19
CA LEU A 99 6.24 15.53 -8.43
C LEU A 99 5.52 16.09 -9.67
N PRO A 100 4.19 15.84 -9.86
CA PRO A 100 3.44 16.46 -10.97
C PRO A 100 3.43 17.99 -10.95
N GLU A 101 3.32 18.60 -9.77
CA GLU A 101 3.38 20.07 -9.63
C GLU A 101 4.73 20.62 -10.07
N LEU A 102 5.84 20.02 -9.61
CA LEU A 102 7.19 20.44 -10.00
C LEU A 102 7.47 20.26 -11.49
N LEU A 103 6.97 19.16 -12.08
CA LEU A 103 7.08 18.94 -13.51
C LEU A 103 6.23 19.95 -14.28
N GLY A 104 5.02 20.24 -13.82
CA GLY A 104 4.13 21.22 -14.43
C GLY A 104 4.73 22.64 -14.42
N GLU A 105 5.50 23.02 -13.42
CA GLU A 105 6.20 24.31 -13.36
C GLU A 105 7.38 24.43 -14.33
N ARG A 106 8.05 23.30 -14.62
CA ARG A 106 9.24 23.25 -15.48
C ARG A 106 8.94 22.98 -16.95
N MET A 107 7.76 22.45 -17.25
CA MET A 107 7.37 22.11 -18.61
C MET A 107 6.66 23.27 -19.31
N GLY A 108 6.90 23.44 -20.61
CA GLY A 108 6.09 24.32 -21.47
C GLY A 108 4.67 23.76 -21.66
N ASN A 109 3.75 24.58 -22.13
CA ASN A 109 2.32 24.23 -22.27
C ASN A 109 2.06 22.92 -23.03
N ALA A 110 2.79 22.66 -24.10
CA ALA A 110 2.67 21.44 -24.89
C ALA A 110 3.11 20.18 -24.10
N GLY A 111 4.26 20.26 -23.39
CA GLY A 111 4.75 19.16 -22.56
C GLY A 111 3.81 18.85 -21.39
N ARG A 112 3.26 19.88 -20.74
CA ARG A 112 2.28 19.76 -19.68
C ARG A 112 0.99 19.10 -20.15
N PHE A 113 0.49 19.47 -21.35
CA PHE A 113 -0.68 18.84 -21.94
C PHE A 113 -0.42 17.37 -22.27
N MET A 114 0.72 17.03 -22.86
CA MET A 114 1.07 15.63 -23.18
C MET A 114 1.23 14.79 -21.91
N PHE A 115 1.86 15.33 -20.87
CA PHE A 115 2.00 14.64 -19.59
C PHE A 115 0.63 14.39 -18.93
N PHE A 116 -0.26 15.39 -18.97
CA PHE A 116 -1.63 15.24 -18.49
C PHE A 116 -2.40 14.16 -19.27
N MET A 117 -2.34 14.18 -20.60
CA MET A 117 -2.99 13.17 -21.43
C MET A 117 -2.47 11.75 -21.15
N GLN A 118 -1.16 11.61 -20.95
CA GLN A 118 -0.57 10.33 -20.57
C GLN A 118 -1.09 9.85 -19.20
N ALA A 119 -1.17 10.74 -18.21
CA ALA A 119 -1.70 10.41 -16.89
C ALA A 119 -3.17 9.97 -16.96
N GLU A 120 -3.99 10.67 -17.74
CA GLU A 120 -5.40 10.31 -17.96
C GLU A 120 -5.57 8.95 -18.63
N VAL A 121 -4.79 8.64 -19.66
CA VAL A 121 -4.82 7.33 -20.32
C VAL A 121 -4.44 6.20 -19.33
N ILE A 122 -3.42 6.43 -18.51
CA ILE A 122 -3.02 5.45 -17.48
C ILE A 122 -4.13 5.28 -16.44
N ALA A 123 -4.75 6.37 -15.98
CA ALA A 123 -5.84 6.32 -15.01
C ALA A 123 -7.02 5.52 -15.56
N ILE A 124 -7.49 5.85 -16.78
CA ILE A 124 -8.58 5.13 -17.44
C ILE A 124 -8.27 3.64 -17.60
N ALA A 125 -7.04 3.29 -18.02
CA ALA A 125 -6.63 1.90 -18.19
C ALA A 125 -6.62 1.15 -16.83
N THR A 126 -6.22 1.81 -15.77
CA THR A 126 -6.22 1.27 -14.40
C THR A 126 -7.64 1.05 -13.90
N ASP A 127 -8.52 2.05 -14.01
CA ASP A 127 -9.92 1.94 -13.58
C ASP A 127 -10.65 0.83 -14.33
N LEU A 128 -10.39 0.70 -15.64
CA LEU A 128 -10.94 -0.38 -16.44
C LEU A 128 -10.47 -1.76 -15.95
N ALA A 129 -9.19 -1.89 -15.63
CA ALA A 129 -8.64 -3.14 -15.09
C ALA A 129 -9.25 -3.49 -13.72
N GLU A 130 -9.51 -2.49 -12.86
CA GLU A 130 -10.16 -2.67 -11.56
C GLU A 130 -11.60 -3.14 -11.70
N VAL A 131 -12.37 -2.50 -12.58
CA VAL A 131 -13.78 -2.88 -12.85
C VAL A 131 -13.86 -4.29 -13.44
N ILE A 132 -13.00 -4.63 -14.40
CA ILE A 132 -12.95 -5.97 -15.01
C ILE A 132 -12.53 -7.01 -13.97
N GLY A 133 -11.51 -6.74 -13.18
CA GLY A 133 -11.05 -7.63 -12.12
C GLY A 133 -12.14 -7.92 -11.09
N GLY A 134 -12.84 -6.90 -10.64
CA GLY A 134 -13.98 -7.04 -9.74
C GLY A 134 -15.16 -7.80 -10.36
N ALA A 135 -15.46 -7.55 -11.65
CA ALA A 135 -16.49 -8.27 -12.38
C ALA A 135 -16.17 -9.77 -12.51
N ILE A 136 -14.90 -10.12 -12.80
CA ILE A 136 -14.42 -11.50 -12.85
C ILE A 136 -14.56 -12.16 -11.47
N ALA A 137 -14.19 -11.47 -10.40
CA ALA A 137 -14.34 -11.98 -9.04
C ALA A 137 -15.81 -12.28 -8.70
N LEU A 138 -16.74 -11.37 -9.03
CA LEU A 138 -18.17 -11.60 -8.84
C LEU A 138 -18.72 -12.75 -9.70
N ASN A 139 -18.20 -12.91 -10.91
CA ASN A 139 -18.54 -14.02 -11.76
C ASN A 139 -18.09 -15.36 -11.17
N LEU A 140 -16.84 -15.42 -10.67
CA LEU A 140 -16.30 -16.65 -10.07
C LEU A 140 -16.97 -17.03 -8.75
N LEU A 141 -17.34 -16.04 -7.93
CA LEU A 141 -17.92 -16.28 -6.60
C LEU A 141 -19.44 -16.53 -6.66
N PHE A 142 -20.14 -15.79 -7.52
CA PHE A 142 -21.61 -15.75 -7.52
C PHE A 142 -22.23 -16.15 -8.87
N GLY A 143 -21.42 -16.44 -9.89
CA GLY A 143 -21.92 -16.78 -11.23
C GLY A 143 -22.54 -15.59 -11.97
N LEU A 144 -22.31 -14.36 -11.53
CA LEU A 144 -22.89 -13.16 -12.16
C LEU A 144 -22.31 -12.94 -13.56
N PRO A 145 -23.12 -12.55 -14.56
CA PRO A 145 -22.61 -12.16 -15.86
C PRO A 145 -21.62 -10.99 -15.75
N LEU A 146 -20.51 -11.03 -16.49
CA LEU A 146 -19.43 -10.01 -16.42
C LEU A 146 -19.94 -8.56 -16.54
N PHE A 147 -20.91 -8.33 -17.43
CA PHE A 147 -21.48 -7.00 -17.58
C PHE A 147 -22.21 -6.52 -16.32
N VAL A 148 -23.00 -7.39 -15.69
CA VAL A 148 -23.68 -7.07 -14.43
C VAL A 148 -22.67 -6.87 -13.30
N GLY A 149 -21.65 -7.75 -13.23
CA GLY A 149 -20.54 -7.60 -12.29
C GLY A 149 -19.83 -6.25 -12.43
N GLY A 150 -19.55 -5.82 -13.66
CA GLY A 150 -18.95 -4.51 -13.94
C GLY A 150 -19.82 -3.34 -13.47
N LEU A 151 -21.13 -3.39 -13.69
CA LEU A 151 -22.07 -2.37 -13.21
C LEU A 151 -22.11 -2.31 -11.67
N VAL A 152 -22.13 -3.47 -11.01
CA VAL A 152 -22.11 -3.54 -9.54
C VAL A 152 -20.82 -2.95 -8.97
N ILE A 153 -19.67 -3.30 -9.54
CA ILE A 153 -18.37 -2.76 -9.10
C ILE A 153 -18.29 -1.25 -9.35
N GLY A 154 -18.70 -0.78 -10.54
CA GLY A 154 -18.73 0.65 -10.85
C GLY A 154 -19.63 1.44 -9.90
N ALA A 155 -20.82 0.93 -9.59
CA ALA A 155 -21.72 1.54 -8.64
C ALA A 155 -21.12 1.54 -7.21
N ALA A 156 -20.53 0.43 -6.76
CA ALA A 156 -19.88 0.32 -5.45
C ALA A 156 -18.70 1.31 -5.33
N SER A 157 -17.86 1.41 -6.36
CA SER A 157 -16.75 2.37 -6.40
C SER A 157 -17.23 3.82 -6.32
N THR A 158 -18.29 4.16 -7.07
CA THR A 158 -18.90 5.50 -7.04
C THR A 158 -19.44 5.84 -5.65
N VAL A 159 -20.11 4.89 -5.00
CA VAL A 159 -20.60 5.05 -3.61
C VAL A 159 -19.45 5.24 -2.64
N MET A 160 -18.37 4.44 -2.75
CA MET A 160 -17.17 4.60 -1.90
C MET A 160 -16.51 5.97 -2.07
N LEU A 161 -16.42 6.48 -3.30
CA LEU A 161 -15.90 7.83 -3.57
C LEU A 161 -16.75 8.92 -2.89
N TRP A 162 -18.06 8.73 -2.82
CA TRP A 162 -18.93 9.68 -2.12
C TRP A 162 -18.64 9.73 -0.61
N PHE A 163 -18.28 8.61 0.00
CA PHE A 163 -17.88 8.55 1.42
C PHE A 163 -16.47 9.10 1.70
N GLN A 164 -15.66 9.35 0.68
CA GLN A 164 -14.29 9.85 0.82
C GLN A 164 -14.21 11.33 1.25
N GLY A 165 -15.31 12.09 1.18
CA GLY A 165 -15.38 13.51 1.54
C GLY A 165 -15.77 13.77 3.00
N GLY A 166 -14.89 14.38 3.79
CA GLY A 166 -15.23 15.00 5.07
C GLY A 166 -15.07 14.12 6.31
N ARG A 167 -16.00 14.19 7.25
CA ARG A 167 -15.98 13.57 8.59
C ARG A 167 -15.83 12.03 8.62
N THR A 168 -15.87 11.35 7.48
CA THR A 168 -15.90 9.89 7.34
C THR A 168 -14.52 9.29 7.04
N GLN A 169 -13.47 10.11 6.99
CA GLN A 169 -12.09 9.68 6.68
C GLN A 169 -11.66 8.47 7.52
N THR A 170 -11.88 8.50 8.82
CA THR A 170 -11.49 7.43 9.76
C THR A 170 -12.24 6.12 9.50
N THR A 171 -13.51 6.21 9.09
CA THR A 171 -14.31 5.03 8.73
C THR A 171 -13.81 4.41 7.43
N PHE A 172 -13.50 5.25 6.45
CA PHE A 172 -12.92 4.83 5.18
C PHE A 172 -11.57 4.10 5.40
N GLU A 173 -10.64 4.68 6.16
CA GLU A 173 -9.37 4.06 6.51
C GLU A 173 -9.55 2.71 7.22
N ARG A 174 -10.52 2.62 8.14
CA ARG A 174 -10.81 1.36 8.85
C ARG A 174 -11.33 0.27 7.92
N ILE A 175 -12.21 0.62 6.99
CA ILE A 175 -12.71 -0.33 5.97
C ILE A 175 -11.55 -0.84 5.12
N ILE A 176 -10.67 0.05 4.66
CA ILE A 176 -9.49 -0.30 3.87
C ILE A 176 -8.58 -1.25 4.64
N ILE A 177 -8.27 -0.97 5.90
CA ILE A 177 -7.43 -1.84 6.74
C ILE A 177 -8.05 -3.23 6.88
N VAL A 178 -9.35 -3.33 7.13
CA VAL A 178 -10.05 -4.62 7.24
C VAL A 178 -9.97 -5.39 5.93
N MET A 179 -10.22 -4.74 4.79
CA MET A 179 -10.09 -5.38 3.47
C MET A 179 -8.66 -5.86 3.21
N LEU A 180 -7.65 -5.06 3.54
CA LEU A 180 -6.25 -5.45 3.41
C LEU A 180 -5.92 -6.68 4.27
N LEU A 181 -6.43 -6.73 5.50
CA LEU A 181 -6.25 -7.88 6.38
C LEU A 181 -6.90 -9.13 5.79
N VAL A 182 -8.11 -9.03 5.25
CA VAL A 182 -8.79 -10.18 4.60
C VAL A 182 -7.97 -10.71 3.43
N ILE A 183 -7.45 -9.82 2.57
CA ILE A 183 -6.59 -10.21 1.45
C ILE A 183 -5.29 -10.86 1.95
N THR A 184 -4.66 -10.27 2.97
CA THR A 184 -3.42 -10.80 3.55
C THR A 184 -3.63 -12.19 4.14
N PHE A 185 -4.70 -12.39 4.89
CA PHE A 185 -5.05 -13.72 5.44
C PHE A 185 -5.37 -14.72 4.33
N GLY A 186 -6.05 -14.30 3.25
CA GLY A 186 -6.29 -15.14 2.08
C GLY A 186 -5.01 -15.62 1.42
N PHE A 187 -4.03 -14.74 1.22
CA PHE A 187 -2.71 -15.14 0.68
C PHE A 187 -1.94 -16.05 1.63
N ILE A 188 -1.95 -15.76 2.94
CA ILE A 188 -1.31 -16.60 3.95
C ILE A 188 -1.96 -18.01 3.95
N ALA A 189 -3.28 -18.09 3.92
CA ALA A 189 -3.98 -19.37 3.83
C ALA A 189 -3.61 -20.14 2.54
N GLY A 190 -3.47 -19.44 1.41
CA GLY A 190 -2.98 -20.00 0.16
C GLY A 190 -1.61 -20.64 0.27
N LEU A 191 -0.68 -20.07 1.05
CA LEU A 191 0.65 -20.65 1.29
C LEU A 191 0.59 -21.99 2.08
N PHE A 192 -0.40 -22.16 2.94
CA PHE A 192 -0.61 -23.43 3.66
C PHE A 192 -1.22 -24.51 2.75
N VAL A 193 -2.09 -24.12 1.81
CA VAL A 193 -2.73 -25.04 0.86
C VAL A 193 -1.76 -25.49 -0.23
N ALA A 194 -0.93 -24.57 -0.73
CA ALA A 194 0.05 -24.81 -1.78
C ALA A 194 1.41 -24.21 -1.37
N PRO A 195 2.17 -24.90 -0.51
CA PRO A 195 3.46 -24.39 -0.04
C PRO A 195 4.43 -24.27 -1.20
N PRO A 196 5.15 -23.14 -1.32
CA PRO A 196 6.16 -22.96 -2.35
C PRO A 196 7.37 -23.86 -2.12
N ASP A 197 7.99 -24.34 -3.21
CA ASP A 197 9.28 -25.04 -3.13
C ASP A 197 10.40 -24.02 -2.88
N PRO A 198 11.06 -24.02 -1.70
CA PRO A 198 12.09 -23.04 -1.38
C PRO A 198 13.29 -23.09 -2.34
N ALA A 199 13.66 -24.27 -2.81
CA ALA A 199 14.77 -24.45 -3.73
C ALA A 199 14.44 -23.86 -5.11
N ALA A 200 13.19 -23.99 -5.56
CA ALA A 200 12.74 -23.40 -6.82
C ALA A 200 12.63 -21.87 -6.72
N VAL A 201 12.19 -21.34 -5.57
CA VAL A 201 12.17 -19.89 -5.30
C VAL A 201 13.58 -19.30 -5.38
N VAL A 202 14.56 -19.91 -4.70
CA VAL A 202 15.96 -19.45 -4.73
C VAL A 202 16.54 -19.51 -6.15
N ARG A 203 16.26 -20.57 -6.89
CA ARG A 203 16.67 -20.67 -8.32
C ARG A 203 15.99 -19.60 -9.18
N GLY A 204 14.77 -19.19 -8.83
CA GLY A 204 14.04 -18.12 -9.50
C GLY A 204 14.61 -16.71 -9.29
N LEU A 205 15.54 -16.53 -8.35
CA LEU A 205 16.28 -15.26 -8.17
C LEU A 205 17.37 -15.04 -9.21
N ILE A 206 17.76 -16.08 -9.94
CA ILE A 206 18.77 -15.96 -11.02
C ILE A 206 18.09 -15.36 -12.26
N PRO A 207 18.56 -14.17 -12.73
CA PRO A 207 17.98 -13.51 -13.90
C PRO A 207 18.06 -14.37 -15.15
N ARG A 208 16.92 -14.72 -15.71
CA ARG A 208 16.80 -15.45 -16.97
C ARG A 208 15.43 -15.24 -17.59
N PHE A 209 15.34 -15.40 -18.90
CA PHE A 209 14.11 -15.35 -19.67
C PHE A 209 13.92 -16.63 -20.48
N GLN A 210 12.68 -16.92 -20.82
CA GLN A 210 12.31 -18.06 -21.65
C GLN A 210 11.39 -17.55 -22.79
N GLY A 211 12.02 -17.11 -23.86
CA GLY A 211 11.33 -16.55 -25.01
C GLY A 211 10.78 -15.13 -24.79
N THR A 212 10.24 -14.53 -25.85
CA THR A 212 9.73 -13.15 -25.88
C THR A 212 8.57 -12.93 -24.92
N ASP A 213 7.70 -13.93 -24.75
CA ASP A 213 6.53 -13.83 -23.89
C ASP A 213 6.89 -13.64 -22.41
N SER A 214 8.01 -14.25 -21.96
CA SER A 214 8.49 -14.03 -20.59
C SER A 214 9.04 -12.63 -20.39
N VAL A 215 9.59 -12.00 -21.42
CA VAL A 215 10.04 -10.60 -21.40
C VAL A 215 8.84 -9.66 -21.32
N LEU A 216 7.79 -9.92 -22.10
CA LEU A 216 6.54 -9.15 -22.04
C LEU A 216 5.87 -9.27 -20.67
N MET A 217 5.87 -10.49 -20.09
CA MET A 217 5.36 -10.70 -18.73
C MET A 217 6.20 -9.95 -17.67
N ALA A 218 7.52 -9.96 -17.80
CA ALA A 218 8.40 -9.18 -16.91
C ALA A 218 8.14 -7.68 -17.03
N ALA A 219 7.94 -7.16 -18.24
CA ALA A 219 7.56 -5.75 -18.46
C ALA A 219 6.21 -5.43 -17.85
N SER A 220 5.23 -6.33 -17.93
CA SER A 220 3.93 -6.18 -17.28
C SER A 220 4.05 -6.11 -15.75
N ILE A 221 4.85 -6.99 -15.14
CA ILE A 221 5.12 -6.98 -13.68
C ILE A 221 5.79 -5.66 -13.26
N LEU A 222 6.82 -5.22 -14.00
CA LEU A 222 7.52 -3.97 -13.74
C LEU A 222 6.59 -2.76 -13.88
N GLY A 223 5.80 -2.70 -14.95
CA GLY A 223 4.87 -1.60 -15.21
C GLY A 223 3.79 -1.48 -14.14
N ALA A 224 3.19 -2.60 -13.74
CA ALA A 224 2.16 -2.62 -12.71
C ALA A 224 2.70 -2.15 -11.34
N LYS A 225 3.96 -2.44 -11.00
CA LYS A 225 4.56 -2.06 -9.72
C LYS A 225 5.17 -0.65 -9.71
N ILE A 226 5.89 -0.28 -10.77
CA ILE A 226 6.61 1.00 -10.82
C ILE A 226 5.67 2.15 -11.15
N GLY A 227 4.68 1.95 -12.01
CA GLY A 227 3.74 2.99 -12.43
C GLY A 227 2.93 3.60 -11.29
N ARG A 228 2.88 2.97 -10.12
CA ARG A 228 2.20 3.47 -8.91
C ARG A 228 3.14 3.98 -7.83
N ALA A 229 4.45 3.91 -8.05
CA ALA A 229 5.46 4.35 -7.08
C ALA A 229 5.77 5.85 -7.16
N SER A 230 5.30 6.51 -8.19
CA SER A 230 5.46 7.95 -8.46
C SER A 230 4.14 8.69 -8.28
#